data_58ebb59b4b15d5f42bf535a9805982bc
#
_entry.id   58ebb59b4b15d5f42bf535a9805982bc
#
_cell.length_a   1.000
_cell.length_b   1.000
_cell.length_c   1.000
_cell.angle_alpha   90.00
_cell.angle_beta   90.00
_cell.angle_gamma   90.00
#
_symmetry.space_group_name_H-M   'P 1'
#
loop_
_entity.id
_entity.type
_entity.pdbx_description
1 polymer ?
#
loop_
_entity_poly.entity_id
_entity_poly.type
_entity_poly.pdbx_seq_one_letter_code
_entity_poly.pdbx_strand_id
1 'polypeptide(L)'
;YTDFHYTFADKHYFQALLGFNQETRKTNSFSMYRDDLISSSFPTPELAVGEKGIGEDISEWAVRGMFFRVNYIYDDKYILEMNGRYDGTSRFPKKDRFGFFPSGSVAWVLSKEKFMENINQSIGLDMLKFRASYGALGNQNVGTYAYLPTMSSGQIGQILDGSQPVAVYAPGVVSNTLTWEKVRTINGGIDLALLNNRLSASFDYYVRYTEGMLTKSKTLPSVFGASEPKTNAADLKTKGWELSLRWRDQFMLADSPFNYSIKVALADSRAFITKYYNPNKR
;
A
#
# COMPACT_ATOMS: atom_id res chain seq x y z
N TYR A 1 9.95 -13.25 -14.78
CA TYR A 1 9.25 -14.31 -14.05
C TYR A 1 9.09 -15.54 -14.91
N THR A 2 8.89 -16.69 -14.26
CA THR A 2 8.55 -17.96 -14.89
C THR A 2 7.20 -18.40 -14.35
N ASP A 3 6.32 -18.84 -15.23
CA ASP A 3 5.00 -19.36 -14.91
C ASP A 3 4.90 -20.80 -15.44
N PHE A 4 4.38 -21.68 -14.59
CA PHE A 4 4.14 -23.09 -14.89
C PHE A 4 2.71 -23.43 -14.53
N HIS A 5 1.99 -24.07 -15.42
CA HIS A 5 0.64 -24.57 -15.16
C HIS A 5 0.50 -26.00 -15.68
N TYR A 6 -0.26 -26.80 -14.95
CA TYR A 6 -0.49 -28.19 -15.29
C TYR A 6 -1.86 -28.64 -14.78
N THR A 7 -2.60 -29.36 -15.65
CA THR A 7 -3.87 -29.99 -15.29
C THR A 7 -3.69 -31.49 -15.28
N PHE A 8 -4.06 -32.13 -14.17
CA PHE A 8 -3.98 -33.58 -13.98
C PHE A 8 -5.37 -34.16 -13.73
N ALA A 9 -5.66 -35.28 -14.39
CA ALA A 9 -6.93 -36.00 -14.27
C ALA A 9 -8.19 -35.11 -14.43
N ASP A 10 -8.12 -34.07 -15.26
CA ASP A 10 -9.20 -33.11 -15.56
C ASP A 10 -9.83 -32.43 -14.33
N LYS A 11 -9.28 -32.64 -13.15
CA LYS A 11 -9.80 -32.14 -11.87
C LYS A 11 -8.79 -31.33 -11.05
N HIS A 12 -7.51 -31.55 -11.27
CA HIS A 12 -6.45 -30.92 -10.51
C HIS A 12 -5.76 -29.89 -11.39
N TYR A 13 -6.04 -28.64 -11.16
CA TYR A 13 -5.29 -27.55 -11.79
C TYR A 13 -4.25 -27.02 -10.81
N PHE A 14 -3.01 -26.99 -11.24
CA PHE A 14 -1.89 -26.45 -10.49
C PHE A 14 -1.19 -25.36 -11.31
N GLN A 15 -0.91 -24.23 -10.67
CA GLN A 15 -0.12 -23.15 -11.24
C GLN A 15 0.93 -22.69 -10.24
N ALA A 16 2.15 -22.51 -10.70
CA ALA A 16 3.23 -21.96 -9.91
C ALA A 16 3.93 -20.85 -10.70
N LEU A 17 4.16 -19.73 -10.04
CA LEU A 17 4.87 -18.60 -10.59
C LEU A 17 6.01 -18.22 -9.66
N LEU A 18 7.19 -17.98 -10.21
CA LEU A 18 8.36 -17.46 -9.52
C LEU A 18 8.88 -16.24 -10.26
N GLY A 19 9.18 -15.17 -9.54
CA GLY A 19 9.65 -13.95 -10.16
C GLY A 19 10.64 -13.18 -9.30
N PHE A 20 11.39 -12.33 -9.98
CA PHE A 20 12.30 -11.36 -9.40
C PHE A 20 12.06 -10.01 -10.05
N ASN A 21 12.10 -8.96 -9.25
CA ASN A 21 12.06 -7.59 -9.73
C ASN A 21 13.11 -6.72 -9.04
N GLN A 22 13.62 -5.77 -9.75
CA GLN A 22 14.49 -4.72 -9.22
C GLN A 22 14.13 -3.40 -9.87
N GLU A 23 14.05 -2.37 -9.06
CA GLU A 23 13.80 -1.00 -9.48
C GLU A 23 14.80 -0.07 -8.80
N THR A 24 15.35 0.86 -9.57
CA THR A 24 16.21 1.92 -9.07
C THR A 24 15.70 3.24 -9.60
N ARG A 25 15.69 4.27 -8.77
CA ARG A 25 15.31 5.61 -9.18
C ARG A 25 16.32 6.61 -8.68
N LYS A 26 16.79 7.44 -9.60
CA LYS A 26 17.57 8.65 -9.33
C LYS A 26 16.75 9.85 -9.73
N THR A 27 16.57 10.78 -8.81
CA THR A 27 15.90 12.04 -9.06
C THR A 27 16.92 13.14 -8.83
N ASN A 28 17.08 14.00 -9.83
CA ASN A 28 17.85 15.22 -9.73
C ASN A 28 16.89 16.38 -9.98
N SER A 29 16.75 17.24 -8.99
CA SER A 29 15.91 18.43 -9.05
C SER A 29 16.80 19.66 -9.00
N PHE A 30 16.66 20.53 -9.98
CA PHE A 30 17.34 21.79 -10.07
C PHE A 30 16.33 22.92 -9.93
N SER A 31 16.61 23.89 -9.09
CA SER A 31 15.79 25.07 -8.92
C SER A 31 16.63 26.34 -9.02
N MET A 32 16.05 27.36 -9.59
CA MET A 32 16.61 28.70 -9.61
C MET A 32 15.51 29.72 -9.34
N TYR A 33 15.87 30.79 -8.66
CA TYR A 33 14.99 31.94 -8.51
C TYR A 33 15.80 33.25 -8.62
N ARG A 34 15.11 34.31 -8.95
CA ARG A 34 15.66 35.66 -8.91
C ARG A 34 14.57 36.65 -8.52
N ASP A 35 14.85 37.49 -7.61
CA ASP A 35 13.94 38.49 -7.06
C ASP A 35 13.88 39.75 -7.93
N ASP A 36 12.98 40.68 -7.60
CA ASP A 36 12.83 42.01 -8.23
C ASP A 36 12.61 41.94 -9.74
N LEU A 37 11.42 41.41 -10.13
CA LEU A 37 10.97 41.46 -11.53
C LEU A 37 10.77 42.91 -12.00
N ILE A 38 11.39 43.27 -13.13
CA ILE A 38 11.23 44.58 -13.77
C ILE A 38 9.77 44.81 -14.20
N SER A 39 9.10 43.73 -14.66
CA SER A 39 7.72 43.77 -15.12
C SER A 39 7.00 42.46 -14.82
N SER A 40 5.78 42.53 -14.29
CA SER A 40 4.91 41.37 -14.10
C SER A 40 4.35 40.80 -15.40
N SER A 41 4.40 41.59 -16.51
CA SER A 41 3.96 41.14 -17.84
C SER A 41 4.96 40.18 -18.50
N PHE A 42 6.21 40.16 -18.03
CA PHE A 42 7.27 39.28 -18.53
C PHE A 42 8.00 38.61 -17.34
N PRO A 43 7.38 37.63 -16.70
CA PRO A 43 7.92 37.00 -15.49
C PRO A 43 9.03 35.99 -15.83
N THR A 44 10.20 36.50 -16.26
CA THR A 44 11.36 35.66 -16.56
C THR A 44 12.52 36.01 -15.64
N PRO A 45 13.26 35.01 -15.10
CA PRO A 45 14.43 35.25 -14.26
C PRO A 45 15.52 36.07 -14.94
N GLU A 46 15.60 36.08 -16.26
CA GLU A 46 16.59 36.86 -17.01
C GLU A 46 16.38 38.37 -16.84
N LEU A 47 15.11 38.81 -16.80
CA LEU A 47 14.74 40.21 -16.66
C LEU A 47 14.62 40.68 -15.18
N ALA A 48 14.73 39.78 -14.22
CA ALA A 48 14.77 40.15 -12.81
C ALA A 48 16.16 40.74 -12.43
N VAL A 49 16.20 41.66 -11.50
CA VAL A 49 17.42 42.40 -11.15
C VAL A 49 17.89 42.14 -9.71
N GLY A 50 17.06 41.49 -8.87
CA GLY A 50 17.38 41.23 -7.47
C GLY A 50 18.28 40.01 -7.24
N GLU A 51 18.30 39.57 -6.00
CA GLU A 51 19.11 38.42 -5.57
C GLU A 51 18.70 37.15 -6.34
N LYS A 52 19.67 36.29 -6.56
CA LYS A 52 19.50 35.03 -7.26
C LYS A 52 19.90 33.86 -6.38
N GLY A 53 19.12 32.79 -6.39
CA GLY A 53 19.43 31.54 -5.71
C GLY A 53 19.41 30.37 -6.65
N ILE A 54 20.24 29.41 -6.36
CA ILE A 54 20.35 28.13 -7.08
C ILE A 54 20.26 27.03 -6.04
N GLY A 55 19.44 26.01 -6.31
CA GLY A 55 19.33 24.82 -5.49
C GLY A 55 19.41 23.56 -6.32
N GLU A 56 20.04 22.54 -5.79
CA GLU A 56 20.06 21.19 -6.34
C GLU A 56 19.71 20.20 -5.24
N ASP A 57 18.84 19.22 -5.57
CA ASP A 57 18.52 18.09 -4.71
C ASP A 57 18.66 16.80 -5.51
N ILE A 58 19.44 15.87 -4.97
CA ILE A 58 19.67 14.56 -5.58
C ILE A 58 19.21 13.49 -4.59
N SER A 59 18.27 12.67 -5.03
CA SER A 59 17.82 11.54 -4.25
C SER A 59 17.86 10.25 -5.05
N GLU A 60 18.27 9.16 -4.41
CA GLU A 60 18.34 7.84 -5.00
C GLU A 60 17.71 6.81 -4.08
N TRP A 61 16.97 5.87 -4.67
CA TRP A 61 16.49 4.71 -3.94
C TRP A 61 16.47 3.47 -4.86
N ALA A 62 16.53 2.32 -4.22
CA ALA A 62 16.46 1.04 -4.89
C ALA A 62 15.57 0.08 -4.11
N VAL A 63 14.80 -0.72 -4.85
CA VAL A 63 13.99 -1.83 -4.33
C VAL A 63 14.30 -3.07 -5.13
N ARG A 64 14.38 -4.21 -4.48
CA ARG A 64 14.45 -5.51 -5.15
C ARG A 64 13.61 -6.52 -4.39
N GLY A 65 13.01 -7.46 -5.11
CA GLY A 65 12.15 -8.45 -4.52
C GLY A 65 12.14 -9.76 -5.28
N MET A 66 11.98 -10.84 -4.55
CA MET A 66 11.64 -12.15 -5.08
C MET A 66 10.22 -12.47 -4.66
N PHE A 67 9.45 -13.07 -5.54
CA PHE A 67 8.07 -13.42 -5.25
C PHE A 67 7.71 -14.76 -5.88
N PHE A 68 6.80 -15.44 -5.21
CA PHE A 68 6.19 -16.65 -5.73
C PHE A 68 4.69 -16.63 -5.55
N ARG A 69 3.99 -17.38 -6.40
CA ARG A 69 2.57 -17.70 -6.27
C ARG A 69 2.39 -19.19 -6.58
N VAL A 70 1.60 -19.84 -5.77
CA VAL A 70 1.10 -21.21 -6.01
C VAL A 70 -0.41 -21.16 -5.95
N ASN A 71 -1.07 -21.64 -7.00
CA ASN A 71 -2.51 -21.74 -7.09
C ASN A 71 -2.87 -23.20 -7.37
N TYR A 72 -3.80 -23.74 -6.59
CA TYR A 72 -4.30 -25.09 -6.75
C TYR A 72 -5.82 -25.08 -6.72
N ILE A 73 -6.42 -25.69 -7.74
CA ILE A 73 -7.87 -25.81 -7.88
C ILE A 73 -8.20 -27.30 -8.03
N TYR A 74 -9.12 -27.78 -7.19
CA TYR A 74 -9.62 -29.13 -7.27
C TYR A 74 -11.09 -29.13 -7.67
N ASP A 75 -11.41 -29.83 -8.80
CA ASP A 75 -12.75 -30.06 -9.36
C ASP A 75 -13.55 -28.75 -9.50
N ASP A 76 -12.83 -27.61 -9.73
CA ASP A 76 -13.40 -26.25 -9.75
C ASP A 76 -14.19 -25.86 -8.49
N LYS A 77 -14.09 -26.63 -7.42
CA LYS A 77 -14.83 -26.46 -6.16
C LYS A 77 -13.97 -25.86 -5.06
N TYR A 78 -12.76 -26.40 -4.91
CA TYR A 78 -11.84 -26.02 -3.84
C TYR A 78 -10.66 -25.27 -4.45
N ILE A 79 -10.45 -24.04 -4.01
CA ILE A 79 -9.42 -23.17 -4.52
C ILE A 79 -8.48 -22.81 -3.37
N LEU A 80 -7.20 -23.04 -3.56
CA LEU A 80 -6.14 -22.66 -2.63
C LEU A 80 -5.14 -21.81 -3.38
N GLU A 81 -4.82 -20.63 -2.81
CA GLU A 81 -3.75 -19.78 -3.32
C GLU A 81 -2.78 -19.44 -2.19
N MET A 82 -1.49 -19.52 -2.47
CA MET A 82 -0.41 -19.09 -1.60
C MET A 82 0.51 -18.14 -2.36
N ASN A 83 0.83 -17.02 -1.76
CA ASN A 83 1.77 -16.04 -2.30
C ASN A 83 2.80 -15.68 -1.24
N GLY A 84 3.99 -15.32 -1.69
CA GLY A 84 5.00 -14.76 -0.81
C GLY A 84 5.89 -13.80 -1.57
N ARG A 85 6.27 -12.71 -0.87
CA ARG A 85 7.23 -11.72 -1.37
C ARG A 85 8.33 -11.50 -0.35
N TYR A 86 9.57 -11.52 -0.81
CA TYR A 86 10.73 -11.15 -0.02
C TYR A 86 11.35 -9.90 -0.63
N ASP A 87 11.00 -8.75 -0.07
CA ASP A 87 11.35 -7.44 -0.60
C ASP A 87 12.40 -6.74 0.25
N GLY A 88 13.34 -6.04 -0.41
CA GLY A 88 14.35 -5.22 0.23
C GLY A 88 14.38 -3.81 -0.37
N THR A 89 14.56 -2.80 0.48
CA THR A 89 14.62 -1.39 0.07
C THR A 89 15.85 -0.69 0.64
N SER A 90 16.43 0.23 -0.11
CA SER A 90 17.55 1.06 0.35
C SER A 90 17.13 2.14 1.36
N ARG A 91 15.83 2.35 1.58
CA ARG A 91 15.29 3.38 2.49
C ARG A 91 15.48 3.03 3.96
N PHE A 92 15.82 1.76 4.27
CA PHE A 92 16.05 1.29 5.63
C PHE A 92 17.52 0.92 5.88
N PRO A 93 17.97 0.91 7.14
CA PRO A 93 19.30 0.44 7.53
C PRO A 93 19.57 -0.99 7.03
N LYS A 94 20.84 -1.34 6.79
CA LYS A 94 21.22 -2.62 6.19
C LYS A 94 20.61 -3.84 6.90
N LYS A 95 20.52 -3.83 8.23
CA LYS A 95 20.00 -4.94 9.05
C LYS A 95 18.48 -5.11 8.97
N ASP A 96 17.71 -4.02 8.67
CA ASP A 96 16.24 -3.98 8.71
C ASP A 96 15.65 -3.77 7.30
N ARG A 97 16.48 -3.95 6.27
CA ARG A 97 16.18 -3.63 4.87
C ARG A 97 15.21 -4.60 4.23
N PHE A 98 15.26 -5.88 4.63
CA PHE A 98 14.47 -6.94 4.01
C PHE A 98 13.28 -7.34 4.86
N GLY A 99 12.13 -7.60 4.20
CA GLY A 99 10.91 -8.10 4.81
C GLY A 99 10.30 -9.24 4.01
N PHE A 100 9.70 -10.22 4.70
CA PHE A 100 8.91 -11.27 4.07
C PHE A 100 7.42 -11.03 4.30
N PHE A 101 6.63 -11.07 3.23
CA PHE A 101 5.21 -10.74 3.19
C PHE A 101 4.43 -11.90 2.59
N PRO A 102 4.00 -12.87 3.40
CA PRO A 102 3.18 -13.98 2.95
C PRO A 102 1.71 -13.59 2.80
N SER A 103 1.02 -14.24 1.88
CA SER A 103 -0.45 -14.23 1.80
C SER A 103 -0.97 -15.57 1.34
N GLY A 104 -2.21 -15.87 1.69
CA GLY A 104 -2.89 -17.07 1.25
C GLY A 104 -4.39 -16.91 1.30
N SER A 105 -5.09 -17.64 0.44
CA SER A 105 -6.53 -17.67 0.41
C SER A 105 -7.05 -19.08 0.12
N VAL A 106 -8.22 -19.33 0.66
CA VAL A 106 -9.01 -20.53 0.37
C VAL A 106 -10.39 -20.12 -0.08
N ALA A 107 -10.93 -20.84 -1.04
CA ALA A 107 -12.33 -20.67 -1.43
C ALA A 107 -12.98 -22.02 -1.70
N TRP A 108 -14.28 -22.08 -1.38
CA TRP A 108 -15.13 -23.22 -1.63
C TRP A 108 -16.36 -22.80 -2.42
N VAL A 109 -16.50 -23.34 -3.62
CA VAL A 109 -17.64 -23.12 -4.49
C VAL A 109 -18.73 -24.15 -4.12
N LEU A 110 -19.51 -23.81 -3.09
CA LEU A 110 -20.51 -24.70 -2.52
C LEU A 110 -21.58 -25.10 -3.55
N SER A 111 -21.97 -24.18 -4.43
CA SER A 111 -22.97 -24.45 -5.48
C SER A 111 -22.57 -25.57 -6.45
N LYS A 112 -21.28 -25.93 -6.56
CA LYS A 112 -20.80 -27.03 -7.40
C LYS A 112 -20.84 -28.40 -6.70
N GLU A 113 -21.27 -28.46 -5.44
CA GLU A 113 -21.41 -29.71 -4.73
C GLU A 113 -22.67 -30.49 -5.17
N LYS A 114 -22.58 -31.81 -5.27
CA LYS A 114 -23.68 -32.65 -5.73
C LYS A 114 -24.95 -32.53 -4.90
N PHE A 115 -24.80 -32.33 -3.58
CA PHE A 115 -25.96 -32.15 -2.69
C PHE A 115 -26.69 -30.82 -2.89
N MET A 116 -26.07 -29.86 -3.57
CA MET A 116 -26.65 -28.54 -3.87
C MET A 116 -27.48 -28.55 -5.19
N GLU A 117 -27.36 -29.56 -6.05
CA GLU A 117 -27.99 -29.56 -7.38
C GLU A 117 -29.49 -29.27 -7.32
N ASN A 118 -30.22 -29.97 -6.46
CA ASN A 118 -31.68 -29.79 -6.31
C ASN A 118 -32.01 -28.38 -5.73
N ILE A 119 -31.20 -27.89 -4.79
CA ILE A 119 -31.37 -26.57 -4.19
C ILE A 119 -31.11 -25.50 -5.22
N ASN A 120 -30.03 -25.63 -5.98
CA ASN A 120 -29.66 -24.70 -7.05
C ASN A 120 -30.79 -24.50 -8.05
N GLN A 121 -31.39 -25.59 -8.50
CA GLN A 121 -32.53 -25.55 -9.43
C GLN A 121 -33.77 -24.92 -8.82
N SER A 122 -34.08 -25.22 -7.56
CA SER A 122 -35.28 -24.72 -6.88
C SER A 122 -35.30 -23.22 -6.65
N ILE A 123 -34.15 -22.63 -6.37
CA ILE A 123 -34.02 -21.18 -6.04
C ILE A 123 -33.31 -20.38 -7.13
N GLY A 124 -32.93 -21.02 -8.25
CA GLY A 124 -32.18 -20.37 -9.32
C GLY A 124 -30.80 -19.89 -8.86
N LEU A 125 -30.11 -20.70 -8.05
CA LEU A 125 -28.77 -20.40 -7.53
C LEU A 125 -27.70 -20.79 -8.56
N ASP A 126 -27.03 -19.82 -9.13
CA ASP A 126 -25.96 -20.02 -10.11
C ASP A 126 -24.59 -20.17 -9.43
N MET A 127 -24.34 -19.44 -8.37
CA MET A 127 -23.09 -19.51 -7.63
C MET A 127 -23.30 -19.19 -6.15
N LEU A 128 -22.71 -20.02 -5.29
CA LEU A 128 -22.49 -19.73 -3.87
C LEU A 128 -21.05 -20.12 -3.54
N LYS A 129 -20.23 -19.14 -3.18
CA LYS A 129 -18.82 -19.33 -2.88
C LYS A 129 -18.45 -18.66 -1.56
N PHE A 130 -17.80 -19.40 -0.68
CA PHE A 130 -17.18 -18.91 0.53
C PHE A 130 -15.70 -18.67 0.30
N ARG A 131 -15.18 -17.59 0.87
CA ARG A 131 -13.77 -17.18 0.79
C ARG A 131 -13.22 -16.85 2.16
N ALA A 132 -11.97 -17.24 2.40
CA ALA A 132 -11.20 -16.75 3.54
C ALA A 132 -9.78 -16.44 3.05
N SER A 133 -9.21 -15.35 3.52
CA SER A 133 -7.85 -14.96 3.17
C SER A 133 -7.11 -14.32 4.31
N TYR A 134 -5.79 -14.48 4.28
CA TYR A 134 -4.82 -13.78 5.08
C TYR A 134 -3.79 -13.16 4.15
N GLY A 135 -3.46 -11.88 4.36
CA GLY A 135 -2.44 -11.20 3.57
C GLY A 135 -1.59 -10.30 4.44
N ALA A 136 -0.28 -10.33 4.21
CA ALA A 136 0.68 -9.41 4.78
C ALA A 136 1.32 -8.55 3.68
N LEU A 137 1.42 -7.24 3.94
CA LEU A 137 2.05 -6.27 3.06
C LEU A 137 3.04 -5.43 3.86
N GLY A 138 4.13 -5.02 3.19
CA GLY A 138 5.10 -4.06 3.71
C GLY A 138 4.92 -2.68 3.09
N ASN A 139 4.84 -1.65 3.94
CA ASN A 139 4.87 -0.27 3.49
C ASN A 139 6.24 0.34 3.80
N GLN A 140 6.87 0.94 2.79
CA GLN A 140 8.18 1.60 2.86
C GLN A 140 8.09 3.13 2.69
N ASN A 141 6.93 3.72 2.95
CA ASN A 141 6.70 5.15 2.73
C ASN A 141 7.44 6.01 3.76
N VAL A 142 8.75 6.07 3.62
CA VAL A 142 9.67 6.92 4.39
C VAL A 142 10.58 7.65 3.40
N GLY A 143 11.04 8.83 3.80
CA GLY A 143 12.01 9.59 3.00
C GLY A 143 13.29 8.79 2.73
N THR A 144 13.95 9.09 1.62
CA THR A 144 15.29 8.57 1.34
C THR A 144 16.25 9.05 2.41
N TYR A 145 17.20 8.20 2.80
CA TYR A 145 18.26 8.50 3.78
C TYR A 145 17.76 8.85 5.20
N ALA A 146 16.47 8.64 5.54
CA ALA A 146 15.89 9.02 6.82
C ALA A 146 16.56 8.39 8.06
N TYR A 147 17.38 7.37 7.85
CA TYR A 147 18.17 6.68 8.89
C TYR A 147 19.63 7.18 9.00
N LEU A 148 20.05 8.08 8.11
CA LEU A 148 21.40 8.64 8.12
C LEU A 148 21.39 10.00 8.81
N PRO A 149 22.26 10.23 9.81
CA PRO A 149 22.44 11.56 10.37
C PRO A 149 23.15 12.45 9.34
N THR A 150 22.50 13.51 8.91
CA THR A 150 23.04 14.49 7.96
C THR A 150 23.25 15.83 8.63
N MET A 151 24.35 16.48 8.32
CA MET A 151 24.62 17.85 8.74
C MET A 151 24.11 18.81 7.66
N SER A 152 23.50 19.89 8.06
CA SER A 152 23.18 20.99 7.17
C SER A 152 24.19 22.12 7.32
N SER A 153 24.41 22.87 6.26
CA SER A 153 25.22 24.10 6.28
C SER A 153 24.36 25.27 5.81
N GLY A 154 24.66 26.45 6.31
CA GLY A 154 23.98 27.67 5.92
C GLY A 154 24.68 28.88 6.47
N GLN A 155 24.42 30.07 5.89
CA GLN A 155 24.90 31.31 6.42
C GLN A 155 24.26 31.62 7.78
N ILE A 156 25.04 32.02 8.76
CA ILE A 156 24.49 32.46 10.05
C ILE A 156 23.88 33.85 9.88
N GLY A 157 22.83 34.15 10.69
CA GLY A 157 22.20 35.48 10.67
C GLY A 157 23.04 36.63 11.27
N GLN A 158 24.30 36.35 11.66
CA GLN A 158 25.21 37.33 12.25
C GLN A 158 26.28 37.74 11.25
N ILE A 159 26.59 39.02 11.20
CA ILE A 159 27.67 39.57 10.40
C ILE A 159 28.93 39.56 11.26
N LEU A 160 29.99 38.90 10.81
CA LEU A 160 31.31 38.90 11.37
C LEU A 160 32.28 39.44 10.32
N ASP A 161 33.03 40.47 10.64
CA ASP A 161 33.95 41.15 9.72
C ASP A 161 33.33 41.52 8.36
N GLY A 162 32.09 42.04 8.38
CA GLY A 162 31.41 42.50 7.19
C GLY A 162 30.85 41.35 6.29
N SER A 163 30.93 40.12 6.71
CA SER A 163 30.39 38.96 5.98
C SER A 163 29.55 38.04 6.87
N GLN A 164 28.65 37.27 6.26
CA GLN A 164 27.90 36.20 6.93
C GLN A 164 28.64 34.87 6.74
N PRO A 165 29.35 34.37 7.76
CA PRO A 165 30.07 33.11 7.63
C PRO A 165 29.09 31.90 7.50
N VAL A 166 29.56 30.85 6.81
CA VAL A 166 28.84 29.57 6.72
C VAL A 166 29.09 28.78 7.98
N ALA A 167 28.02 28.35 8.64
CA ALA A 167 28.06 27.41 9.74
C ALA A 167 27.62 26.02 9.31
N VAL A 168 28.14 24.99 9.96
CA VAL A 168 27.70 23.62 9.86
C VAL A 168 26.96 23.27 11.15
N TYR A 169 25.71 22.82 11.01
CA TYR A 169 24.85 22.50 12.14
C TYR A 169 24.99 21.05 12.54
N ALA A 170 24.83 20.74 13.82
CA ALA A 170 24.81 19.37 14.32
C ALA A 170 23.73 18.54 13.64
N PRO A 171 24.00 17.26 13.38
CA PRO A 171 23.01 16.40 12.72
C PRO A 171 21.77 16.23 13.59
N GLY A 172 20.61 16.14 12.95
CA GLY A 172 19.36 15.76 13.60
C GLY A 172 19.42 14.34 14.18
N VAL A 173 18.60 14.09 15.19
CA VAL A 173 18.46 12.74 15.75
C VAL A 173 17.72 11.85 14.76
N VAL A 174 18.30 10.69 14.42
CA VAL A 174 17.72 9.70 13.53
C VAL A 174 17.53 8.38 14.23
N SER A 175 16.56 7.59 13.78
CA SER A 175 16.37 6.22 14.27
C SER A 175 17.21 5.25 13.44
N ASN A 176 18.01 4.43 14.11
CA ASN A 176 18.77 3.34 13.50
C ASN A 176 17.97 2.03 13.39
N THR A 177 16.70 2.03 13.81
CA THR A 177 15.79 0.87 13.81
C THR A 177 14.59 1.05 12.90
N LEU A 178 14.67 1.98 11.92
CA LEU A 178 13.64 2.15 10.92
C LEU A 178 13.50 0.90 10.07
N THR A 179 12.26 0.38 9.99
CA THR A 179 11.94 -0.81 9.20
C THR A 179 10.56 -0.70 8.60
N TRP A 180 10.15 -1.74 7.89
CA TRP A 180 8.86 -1.85 7.24
C TRP A 180 7.70 -1.65 8.23
N GLU A 181 6.75 -0.82 7.86
CA GLU A 181 5.40 -0.85 8.43
C GLU A 181 4.69 -2.09 7.87
N LYS A 182 4.13 -2.93 8.74
CA LYS A 182 3.49 -4.19 8.36
C LYS A 182 1.98 -4.06 8.41
N VAL A 183 1.32 -4.34 7.31
CA VAL A 183 -0.14 -4.39 7.22
C VAL A 183 -0.56 -5.84 7.06
N ARG A 184 -1.30 -6.37 8.03
CA ARG A 184 -1.86 -7.72 8.01
C ARG A 184 -3.38 -7.64 7.95
N THR A 185 -3.99 -8.34 6.99
CA THR A 185 -5.44 -8.37 6.83
C THR A 185 -5.94 -9.81 6.88
N ILE A 186 -6.96 -10.06 7.68
CA ILE A 186 -7.75 -11.29 7.68
C ILE A 186 -9.10 -10.91 7.08
N ASN A 187 -9.54 -11.65 6.08
CA ASN A 187 -10.82 -11.40 5.39
C ASN A 187 -11.60 -12.70 5.29
N GLY A 188 -12.93 -12.61 5.49
CA GLY A 188 -13.90 -13.65 5.16
C GLY A 188 -14.98 -13.07 4.26
N GLY A 189 -15.33 -13.78 3.20
CA GLY A 189 -16.27 -13.28 2.20
C GLY A 189 -17.18 -14.35 1.64
N ILE A 190 -18.31 -13.90 1.10
CA ILE A 190 -19.32 -14.74 0.44
C ILE A 190 -19.66 -14.10 -0.90
N ASP A 191 -19.61 -14.88 -1.98
CA ASP A 191 -20.09 -14.49 -3.29
C ASP A 191 -21.36 -15.30 -3.64
N LEU A 192 -22.37 -14.60 -4.12
CA LEU A 192 -23.67 -15.16 -4.50
C LEU A 192 -24.03 -14.70 -5.91
N ALA A 193 -24.55 -15.63 -6.74
CA ALA A 193 -25.19 -15.30 -8.00
C ALA A 193 -26.49 -16.09 -8.13
N LEU A 194 -27.55 -15.43 -8.58
CA LEU A 194 -28.90 -15.93 -8.69
C LEU A 194 -29.53 -15.52 -10.03
N LEU A 195 -30.60 -16.26 -10.41
CA LEU A 195 -31.49 -15.92 -11.51
C LEU A 195 -30.78 -15.83 -12.87
N ASN A 196 -29.98 -16.85 -13.20
CA ASN A 196 -29.12 -16.85 -14.40
C ASN A 196 -28.15 -15.69 -14.43
N ASN A 197 -27.46 -15.46 -13.30
CA ASN A 197 -26.51 -14.37 -13.08
C ASN A 197 -27.10 -12.94 -13.23
N ARG A 198 -28.43 -12.78 -13.16
CA ARG A 198 -29.04 -11.45 -13.15
C ARG A 198 -28.77 -10.71 -11.85
N LEU A 199 -28.88 -11.39 -10.71
CA LEU A 199 -28.53 -10.85 -9.40
C LEU A 199 -27.19 -11.43 -8.94
N SER A 200 -26.22 -10.58 -8.64
CA SER A 200 -24.98 -10.98 -7.97
C SER A 200 -24.74 -10.13 -6.73
N ALA A 201 -24.27 -10.78 -5.67
CA ALA A 201 -23.93 -10.15 -4.39
C ALA A 201 -22.55 -10.62 -3.94
N SER A 202 -21.80 -9.73 -3.32
CA SER A 202 -20.54 -10.04 -2.64
C SER A 202 -20.54 -9.33 -1.30
N PHE A 203 -20.25 -10.07 -0.25
CA PHE A 203 -20.09 -9.53 1.10
C PHE A 203 -18.74 -9.94 1.65
N ASP A 204 -17.99 -8.98 2.19
CA ASP A 204 -16.69 -9.15 2.81
C ASP A 204 -16.69 -8.54 4.22
N TYR A 205 -16.10 -9.25 5.18
CA TYR A 205 -15.76 -8.72 6.49
C TYR A 205 -14.27 -8.89 6.73
N TYR A 206 -13.59 -7.81 7.11
CA TYR A 206 -12.15 -7.84 7.31
C TYR A 206 -11.71 -7.20 8.63
N VAL A 207 -10.57 -7.71 9.11
CA VAL A 207 -9.82 -7.11 10.21
C VAL A 207 -8.41 -6.86 9.71
N ARG A 208 -7.99 -5.59 9.75
CA ARG A 208 -6.66 -5.15 9.33
C ARG A 208 -5.89 -4.65 10.52
N TYR A 209 -4.66 -5.13 10.67
CA TYR A 209 -3.69 -4.65 11.64
C TYR A 209 -2.58 -3.92 10.88
N THR A 210 -2.33 -2.67 11.24
CA THR A 210 -1.19 -1.89 10.76
C THR A 210 -0.23 -1.75 11.92
N GLU A 211 0.93 -2.38 11.83
CA GLU A 211 1.91 -2.48 12.90
C GLU A 211 3.19 -1.75 12.53
N GLY A 212 3.79 -1.10 13.51
CA GLY A 212 5.02 -0.36 13.31
C GLY A 212 4.85 0.86 12.42
N MET A 213 3.73 1.57 12.52
CA MET A 213 3.52 2.83 11.79
C MET A 213 4.60 3.83 12.15
N LEU A 214 5.12 4.50 11.12
CA LEU A 214 6.15 5.52 11.25
C LEU A 214 5.56 6.81 11.81
N THR A 215 5.86 7.10 13.07
CA THR A 215 5.42 8.31 13.76
C THR A 215 6.57 8.89 14.57
N LYS A 216 6.40 10.11 15.07
CA LYS A 216 7.35 10.69 16.03
C LYS A 216 7.50 9.78 17.24
N SER A 217 8.72 9.62 17.71
CA SER A 217 9.02 8.88 18.94
C SER A 217 8.50 9.63 20.20
N LYS A 218 8.93 9.20 21.35
CA LYS A 218 8.67 9.92 22.61
C LYS A 218 9.20 11.34 22.53
N THR A 219 8.45 12.30 23.07
CA THR A 219 8.89 13.69 23.20
C THR A 219 10.24 13.76 23.91
N LEU A 220 11.15 14.49 23.30
CA LEU A 220 12.44 14.80 23.91
C LEU A 220 12.29 16.01 24.84
N PRO A 221 13.05 16.10 25.93
CA PRO A 221 13.08 17.32 26.75
C PRO A 221 13.50 18.52 25.87
N SER A 222 12.90 19.67 26.10
CA SER A 222 13.19 20.90 25.31
C SER A 222 14.68 21.32 25.34
N VAL A 223 15.36 20.96 26.41
CA VAL A 223 16.81 21.20 26.59
C VAL A 223 17.69 20.35 25.66
N PHE A 224 17.12 19.33 25.02
CA PHE A 224 17.86 18.47 24.11
C PHE A 224 18.20 19.18 22.78
N GLY A 225 17.45 20.20 22.40
CA GLY A 225 17.74 21.05 21.23
C GLY A 225 17.56 20.37 19.86
N ALA A 226 16.88 19.20 19.80
CA ALA A 226 16.59 18.51 18.55
C ALA A 226 15.17 17.97 18.52
N SER A 227 14.64 17.80 17.31
CA SER A 227 13.32 17.20 17.08
C SER A 227 13.34 15.69 17.28
N GLU A 228 12.19 15.14 17.65
CA GLU A 228 12.02 13.71 17.82
C GLU A 228 12.19 12.96 16.49
N PRO A 229 12.99 11.87 16.47
CA PRO A 229 13.12 11.06 15.25
C PRO A 229 11.82 10.29 14.99
N LYS A 230 11.55 10.02 13.73
CA LYS A 230 10.50 9.05 13.34
C LYS A 230 10.96 7.63 13.69
N THR A 231 10.07 6.85 14.27
CA THR A 231 10.29 5.44 14.63
C THR A 231 9.03 4.63 14.34
N ASN A 232 9.14 3.31 14.30
CA ASN A 232 8.00 2.41 14.19
C ASN A 232 7.28 2.29 15.57
N ALA A 233 6.49 3.30 15.96
CA ALA A 233 6.03 3.49 17.33
C ALA A 233 4.51 3.40 17.53
N ALA A 234 3.71 3.26 16.48
CA ALA A 234 2.27 3.19 16.58
C ALA A 234 1.70 1.96 15.86
N ASP A 235 0.59 1.43 16.38
CA ASP A 235 -0.15 0.34 15.78
C ASP A 235 -1.64 0.70 15.71
N LEU A 236 -2.29 0.25 14.62
CA LEU A 236 -3.69 0.50 14.31
C LEU A 236 -4.41 -0.81 14.01
N LYS A 237 -5.64 -0.93 14.45
CA LYS A 237 -6.55 -2.02 14.07
C LYS A 237 -7.78 -1.45 13.41
N THR A 238 -8.06 -1.86 12.18
CA THR A 238 -9.28 -1.49 11.45
C THR A 238 -10.15 -2.72 11.27
N LYS A 239 -11.46 -2.57 11.56
CA LYS A 239 -12.49 -3.56 11.24
C LYS A 239 -13.42 -2.92 10.24
N GLY A 240 -13.80 -3.65 9.21
CA GLY A 240 -14.72 -3.14 8.22
C GLY A 240 -15.48 -4.25 7.51
N TRP A 241 -16.52 -3.82 6.80
CA TRP A 241 -17.30 -4.68 5.93
C TRP A 241 -17.61 -3.97 4.62
N GLU A 242 -17.80 -4.75 3.57
CA GLU A 242 -18.12 -4.28 2.24
C GLU A 242 -19.24 -5.16 1.66
N LEU A 243 -20.26 -4.53 1.08
CA LEU A 243 -21.37 -5.19 0.40
C LEU A 243 -21.47 -4.61 -1.01
N SER A 244 -21.49 -5.47 -2.00
CA SER A 244 -21.74 -5.12 -3.40
C SER A 244 -22.91 -5.93 -3.93
N LEU A 245 -23.90 -5.24 -4.45
CA LEU A 245 -25.05 -5.84 -5.13
C LEU A 245 -25.06 -5.38 -6.57
N ARG A 246 -25.29 -6.30 -7.50
CA ARG A 246 -25.41 -5.97 -8.92
C ARG A 246 -26.61 -6.70 -9.50
N TRP A 247 -27.47 -5.94 -10.18
CA TRP A 247 -28.52 -6.45 -11.03
C TRP A 247 -28.15 -6.21 -12.49
N ARG A 248 -28.28 -7.24 -13.33
CA ARG A 248 -28.16 -7.15 -14.79
C ARG A 248 -29.37 -7.79 -15.43
N ASP A 249 -29.91 -7.14 -16.44
CA ASP A 249 -30.99 -7.72 -17.22
C ASP A 249 -30.96 -7.18 -18.64
N GLN A 250 -31.74 -7.82 -19.50
CA GLN A 250 -31.91 -7.42 -20.89
C GLN A 250 -33.37 -7.56 -21.30
N PHE A 251 -33.84 -6.67 -22.13
CA PHE A 251 -35.13 -6.75 -22.78
C PHE A 251 -35.05 -6.18 -24.19
N MET A 252 -36.05 -6.53 -25.02
CA MET A 252 -36.15 -5.98 -26.38
C MET A 252 -36.81 -4.61 -26.33
N LEU A 253 -36.16 -3.62 -26.89
CA LEU A 253 -36.68 -2.27 -27.06
C LEU A 253 -36.67 -1.93 -28.54
N ALA A 254 -37.82 -1.75 -29.15
CA ALA A 254 -37.99 -1.45 -30.58
C ALA A 254 -37.14 -2.38 -31.48
N ASP A 255 -37.27 -3.70 -31.27
CA ASP A 255 -36.57 -4.80 -31.99
C ASP A 255 -35.04 -4.83 -31.79
N SER A 256 -34.52 -4.05 -30.88
CA SER A 256 -33.10 -4.06 -30.49
C SER A 256 -32.93 -4.52 -29.05
N PRO A 257 -31.90 -5.34 -28.74
CA PRO A 257 -31.64 -5.77 -27.37
C PRO A 257 -31.09 -4.61 -26.53
N PHE A 258 -31.81 -4.26 -25.48
CA PHE A 258 -31.38 -3.28 -24.49
C PHE A 258 -30.84 -3.99 -23.23
N ASN A 259 -29.54 -3.77 -22.93
CA ASN A 259 -28.87 -4.35 -21.77
C ASN A 259 -28.64 -3.26 -20.73
N TYR A 260 -28.95 -3.54 -19.48
CA TYR A 260 -28.69 -2.63 -18.39
C TYR A 260 -28.08 -3.32 -17.17
N SER A 261 -27.33 -2.56 -16.38
CA SER A 261 -26.75 -3.04 -15.12
C SER A 261 -26.80 -1.95 -14.07
N ILE A 262 -27.31 -2.30 -12.90
CA ILE A 262 -27.33 -1.43 -11.71
C ILE A 262 -26.43 -2.05 -10.66
N LYS A 263 -25.51 -1.26 -10.12
CA LYS A 263 -24.62 -1.69 -9.03
C LYS A 263 -24.80 -0.75 -7.83
N VAL A 264 -25.00 -1.35 -6.66
CA VAL A 264 -25.00 -0.67 -5.37
C VAL A 264 -23.83 -1.21 -4.56
N ALA A 265 -23.03 -0.33 -3.97
CA ALA A 265 -21.94 -0.69 -3.07
C ALA A 265 -22.08 0.09 -1.77
N LEU A 266 -21.97 -0.62 -0.65
CA LEU A 266 -22.00 -0.10 0.71
C LEU A 266 -20.78 -0.60 1.46
N ALA A 267 -20.15 0.26 2.25
CA ALA A 267 -19.01 -0.10 3.08
C ALA A 267 -19.01 0.76 4.35
N ASP A 268 -18.55 0.18 5.46
CA ASP A 268 -18.22 0.91 6.67
C ASP A 268 -16.96 0.32 7.30
N SER A 269 -16.16 1.19 7.93
CA SER A 269 -14.96 0.75 8.65
C SER A 269 -14.69 1.62 9.87
N ARG A 270 -14.15 0.99 10.92
CA ARG A 270 -13.73 1.66 12.14
C ARG A 270 -12.29 1.32 12.47
N ALA A 271 -11.50 2.37 12.71
CA ALA A 271 -10.09 2.26 13.06
C ALA A 271 -9.89 2.56 14.56
N PHE A 272 -9.05 1.76 15.20
CA PHE A 272 -8.71 1.87 16.62
C PHE A 272 -7.19 1.88 16.75
N ILE A 273 -6.65 2.87 17.45
CA ILE A 273 -5.24 2.90 17.83
C ILE A 273 -5.02 1.85 18.93
N THR A 274 -4.17 0.87 18.67
CA THR A 274 -3.88 -0.21 19.62
C THR A 274 -2.58 0.00 20.38
N LYS A 275 -1.67 0.79 19.79
CA LYS A 275 -0.42 1.21 20.42
C LYS A 275 -0.07 2.62 19.96
N TYR A 276 0.19 3.49 20.90
CA TYR A 276 0.69 4.84 20.66
C TYR A 276 1.28 5.42 21.94
N TYR A 277 2.38 6.15 21.82
CA TYR A 277 2.92 6.88 22.96
C TYR A 277 2.05 8.11 23.26
N ASN A 278 1.22 8.01 24.26
CA ASN A 278 0.35 9.10 24.72
C ASN A 278 0.56 9.35 26.23
N PRO A 279 1.56 10.15 26.62
CA PRO A 279 1.86 10.39 28.04
C PRO A 279 0.73 11.11 28.77
N ASN A 280 -0.09 11.86 28.06
CA ASN A 280 -1.17 12.67 28.64
C ASN A 280 -2.54 11.99 28.62
N LYS A 281 -2.65 10.76 28.10
CA LYS A 281 -3.90 9.97 28.01
C LYS A 281 -5.12 10.78 27.47
N ARG A 282 -4.89 11.68 26.55
CA ARG A 282 -5.95 12.48 25.91
C ARG A 282 -6.39 11.87 24.59
#